data_85ac35430a865edc6f27dd166d0fda0f
#
_entry.id   85ac35430a865edc6f27dd166d0fda0f
#
_cell.length_a   1.000
_cell.length_b   1.000
_cell.length_c   1.000
_cell.angle_alpha   90.00
_cell.angle_beta   90.00
_cell.angle_gamma   90.00
#
_symmetry.space_group_name_H-M   'P 1'
#
loop_
_entity.id
_entity.type
_entity.pdbx_description
1 polymer ?
#
loop_
_entity_poly.entity_id
_entity_poly.type
_entity_poly.pdbx_seq_one_letter_code
_entity_poly.pdbx_strand_id
1 'polypeptide(L)'
;QWQAMVDYPEEMFGYHVPNWTANCHRIFYHEYMRYASYWLQHDWVARHGVEAYGRIWRESAFPEDPIETYTRIYNNSDMQKTYDELYDYAAHMVYYDLPGVKEYATQEVKGNYSTSLYRVDNNKYQVAYSSTPGTAGFNVIRLMTSAGKKVSVKVDALAAGSALAPKDPGSVVNADGGIVGATKNYNNQSNTTSNFRYGFVAIVDGNPVYSAMSKGAEGTASYDVPADASELYFVIMGTPDTYNRVPWDETEKNDEQWPYMITVSDTDVYDYNEPELPVYEKVDANTMNVSYNVVIDPSDEDWSVGALNLMSAEMCEFFGVDFAGLSDLMLEPILGEQVVKTEGKIVVFNRNADGSLADMPTANIGYWVTADGTAASYGESEIYYETSGINLTLGKKGAVGAAGETLTMRPVYVYT
;
A
#
# COMPACT_ATOMS: atom_id res chain seq x y z
N GLN A 1 16.04 13.26 -16.29
CA GLN A 1 14.59 13.38 -15.98
C GLN A 1 14.17 14.83 -15.74
N TRP A 2 14.89 15.58 -14.94
CA TRP A 2 14.59 17.00 -14.76
C TRP A 2 14.51 17.75 -16.10
N GLN A 3 15.44 17.51 -17.02
CA GLN A 3 15.41 18.09 -18.37
C GLN A 3 14.18 17.59 -19.15
N ALA A 4 13.85 16.32 -19.06
CA ALA A 4 12.67 15.78 -19.72
C ALA A 4 11.37 16.38 -19.17
N MET A 5 11.31 16.64 -17.83
CA MET A 5 10.18 17.34 -17.24
C MET A 5 10.02 18.79 -17.77
N VAL A 6 11.15 19.47 -18.04
CA VAL A 6 11.14 20.80 -18.64
C VAL A 6 10.68 20.76 -20.10
N ASP A 7 11.17 19.79 -20.87
CA ASP A 7 10.91 19.68 -22.31
C ASP A 7 9.56 19.02 -22.65
N TYR A 8 9.10 18.07 -21.82
CA TYR A 8 7.90 17.26 -22.04
C TYR A 8 7.09 17.09 -20.74
N PRO A 9 6.66 18.19 -20.11
CA PRO A 9 6.10 18.13 -18.75
C PRO A 9 4.81 17.33 -18.66
N GLU A 10 3.90 17.44 -19.61
CA GLU A 10 2.62 16.73 -19.58
C GLU A 10 2.78 15.21 -19.65
N GLU A 11 3.64 14.74 -20.55
CA GLU A 11 3.93 13.31 -20.73
C GLU A 11 4.65 12.74 -19.50
N MET A 12 5.66 13.45 -19.02
CA MET A 12 6.42 13.03 -17.83
C MET A 12 5.56 13.05 -16.58
N PHE A 13 4.67 14.03 -16.46
CA PHE A 13 3.74 14.12 -15.33
C PHE A 13 2.79 12.92 -15.31
N GLY A 14 2.10 12.64 -16.41
CA GLY A 14 1.19 11.51 -16.53
C GLY A 14 1.86 10.15 -16.35
N TYR A 15 3.10 9.99 -16.82
CA TYR A 15 3.82 8.73 -16.75
C TYR A 15 4.34 8.41 -15.33
N HIS A 16 4.83 9.42 -14.59
CA HIS A 16 5.52 9.18 -13.31
C HIS A 16 4.62 9.34 -12.07
N VAL A 17 3.52 10.07 -12.16
CA VAL A 17 2.65 10.31 -11.01
C VAL A 17 2.12 9.03 -10.38
N PRO A 18 1.61 8.03 -11.13
CA PRO A 18 1.11 6.80 -10.50
C PRO A 18 2.17 6.07 -9.67
N ASN A 19 3.39 5.97 -10.21
CA ASN A 19 4.49 5.35 -9.46
C ASN A 19 4.90 6.20 -8.24
N TRP A 20 4.92 7.52 -8.38
CA TRP A 20 5.29 8.41 -7.29
C TRP A 20 4.27 8.39 -6.16
N THR A 21 2.98 8.50 -6.44
CA THR A 21 1.91 8.48 -5.42
C THR A 21 1.82 7.14 -4.71
N ALA A 22 2.13 6.04 -5.39
CA ALA A 22 2.18 4.71 -4.78
C ALA A 22 3.38 4.52 -3.84
N ASN A 23 4.48 5.25 -4.05
CA ASN A 23 5.76 5.03 -3.36
C ASN A 23 6.26 6.24 -2.55
N CYS A 24 5.51 7.34 -2.44
CA CYS A 24 5.94 8.54 -1.70
C CYS A 24 6.16 8.31 -0.19
N HIS A 25 5.70 7.19 0.35
CA HIS A 25 6.03 6.75 1.70
C HIS A 25 7.47 6.25 1.84
N ARG A 26 8.17 5.98 0.76
CA ARG A 26 9.58 5.57 0.76
C ARG A 26 10.51 6.78 0.71
N ILE A 27 11.76 6.58 1.05
CA ILE A 27 12.76 7.63 0.84
C ILE A 27 12.89 7.96 -0.65
N PHE A 28 13.07 9.24 -0.98
CA PHE A 28 12.96 9.68 -2.39
C PHE A 28 13.99 9.05 -3.34
N TYR A 29 15.12 8.55 -2.85
CA TYR A 29 16.13 7.85 -3.68
C TYR A 29 15.99 6.32 -3.64
N HIS A 30 14.91 5.79 -3.08
CA HIS A 30 14.62 4.37 -3.10
C HIS A 30 14.56 3.84 -4.54
N GLU A 31 14.99 2.59 -4.78
CA GLU A 31 15.03 1.99 -6.12
C GLU A 31 13.69 2.01 -6.85
N TYR A 32 12.57 1.89 -6.14
CA TYR A 32 11.22 2.02 -6.72
C TYR A 32 10.93 3.44 -7.20
N MET A 33 11.62 4.42 -6.64
CA MET A 33 11.46 5.84 -6.95
C MET A 33 12.46 6.35 -8.01
N ARG A 34 13.36 5.49 -8.50
CA ARG A 34 14.52 5.86 -9.36
C ARG A 34 14.20 6.81 -10.52
N TYR A 35 13.00 6.72 -11.06
CA TYR A 35 12.56 7.56 -12.18
C TYR A 35 11.43 8.53 -11.81
N ALA A 36 10.83 8.41 -10.66
CA ALA A 36 9.65 9.19 -10.24
C ALA A 36 9.95 10.24 -9.17
N SER A 37 11.17 10.29 -8.63
CA SER A 37 11.51 11.14 -7.48
C SER A 37 12.02 12.55 -7.81
N TYR A 38 12.00 12.98 -9.05
CA TYR A 38 12.59 14.26 -9.48
C TYR A 38 11.82 15.51 -9.00
N TRP A 39 10.63 15.36 -8.44
CA TRP A 39 9.86 16.47 -7.88
C TRP A 39 10.61 17.24 -6.78
N LEU A 40 11.35 16.52 -5.93
CA LEU A 40 12.18 17.13 -4.89
C LEU A 40 13.27 18.02 -5.47
N GLN A 41 13.78 17.69 -6.65
CA GLN A 41 14.77 18.53 -7.33
C GLN A 41 14.17 19.88 -7.77
N HIS A 42 12.90 19.93 -8.12
CA HIS A 42 12.17 21.18 -8.38
C HIS A 42 12.07 22.04 -7.12
N ASP A 43 11.78 21.45 -5.96
CA ASP A 43 11.76 22.14 -4.68
C ASP A 43 13.15 22.71 -4.34
N TRP A 44 14.21 21.92 -4.48
CA TRP A 44 15.59 22.39 -4.25
C TRP A 44 15.99 23.54 -5.20
N VAL A 45 15.60 23.46 -6.45
CA VAL A 45 15.82 24.55 -7.42
C VAL A 45 15.01 25.79 -7.04
N ALA A 46 13.78 25.64 -6.59
CA ALA A 46 12.95 26.75 -6.14
C ALA A 46 13.55 27.45 -4.90
N ARG A 47 14.16 26.70 -3.98
CA ARG A 47 14.79 27.23 -2.75
C ARG A 47 16.14 27.89 -2.99
N HIS A 48 16.96 27.30 -3.85
CA HIS A 48 18.40 27.62 -3.93
C HIS A 48 18.86 28.03 -5.34
N GLY A 49 17.96 28.05 -6.31
CA GLY A 49 18.26 28.38 -7.70
C GLY A 49 18.70 27.16 -8.52
N VAL A 50 18.74 27.33 -9.83
CA VAL A 50 18.96 26.23 -10.81
C VAL A 50 20.31 25.50 -10.61
N GLU A 51 21.28 26.13 -9.98
CA GLU A 51 22.59 25.52 -9.73
C GLU A 51 22.57 24.48 -8.60
N ALA A 52 21.52 24.48 -7.76
CA ALA A 52 21.43 23.61 -6.59
C ALA A 52 21.62 22.14 -6.95
N TYR A 53 20.90 21.67 -7.97
CA TYR A 53 20.98 20.29 -8.42
C TYR A 53 22.37 19.90 -8.90
N GLY A 54 22.99 20.72 -9.77
CA GLY A 54 24.36 20.49 -10.24
C GLY A 54 25.39 20.56 -9.12
N ARG A 55 25.15 21.41 -8.11
CA ARG A 55 26.02 21.53 -6.94
C ARG A 55 25.98 20.28 -6.07
N ILE A 56 24.79 19.75 -5.77
CA ILE A 56 24.62 18.51 -5.02
C ILE A 56 25.41 17.37 -5.71
N TRP A 57 25.30 17.23 -7.02
CA TRP A 57 26.06 16.24 -7.77
C TRP A 57 27.58 16.43 -7.72
N ARG A 58 28.06 17.65 -7.88
CA ARG A 58 29.52 17.94 -7.92
C ARG A 58 30.17 17.83 -6.57
N GLU A 59 29.45 18.17 -5.51
CA GLU A 59 30.01 18.27 -4.16
C GLU A 59 29.67 17.05 -3.28
N SER A 60 28.96 16.06 -3.85
CA SER A 60 28.70 14.80 -3.14
C SER A 60 30.02 14.10 -2.80
N ALA A 61 30.08 13.54 -1.61
CA ALA A 61 31.26 12.84 -1.09
C ALA A 61 30.87 11.42 -0.66
N PHE A 62 31.51 10.41 -1.25
CA PHE A 62 31.27 9.04 -0.81
C PHE A 62 31.58 8.89 0.70
N PRO A 63 30.69 8.27 1.47
CA PRO A 63 29.49 7.51 1.11
C PRO A 63 28.15 8.27 1.27
N GLU A 64 28.15 9.62 1.24
CA GLU A 64 26.91 10.41 1.37
C GLU A 64 25.86 10.04 0.32
N ASP A 65 24.60 10.01 0.75
CA ASP A 65 23.48 10.04 -0.15
C ASP A 65 23.07 11.49 -0.53
N PRO A 66 22.11 11.68 -1.44
CA PRO A 66 21.69 13.01 -1.85
C PRO A 66 21.10 13.88 -0.73
N ILE A 67 20.42 13.29 0.26
CA ILE A 67 19.87 14.03 1.41
C ILE A 67 21.00 14.49 2.33
N GLU A 68 21.97 13.63 2.63
CA GLU A 68 23.13 14.00 3.43
C GLU A 68 23.96 15.11 2.74
N THR A 69 24.18 14.96 1.44
CA THR A 69 24.88 15.97 0.65
C THR A 69 24.14 17.31 0.68
N TYR A 70 22.83 17.31 0.45
CA TYR A 70 21.99 18.50 0.56
C TYR A 70 22.07 19.13 1.95
N THR A 71 21.94 18.31 2.99
CA THR A 71 21.99 18.73 4.39
C THR A 71 23.32 19.42 4.72
N ARG A 72 24.42 18.85 4.27
CA ARG A 72 25.75 19.43 4.47
C ARG A 72 25.92 20.77 3.75
N ILE A 73 25.47 20.86 2.50
CA ILE A 73 25.70 22.04 1.65
C ILE A 73 24.78 23.21 2.04
N TYR A 74 23.50 22.94 2.30
CA TYR A 74 22.48 23.98 2.45
C TYR A 74 22.03 24.20 3.89
N ASN A 75 22.14 23.19 4.74
CA ASN A 75 21.66 23.22 6.12
C ASN A 75 22.77 23.07 7.17
N ASN A 76 24.04 23.29 6.79
CA ASN A 76 25.17 23.20 7.70
C ASN A 76 25.21 21.90 8.52
N SER A 77 24.88 20.78 7.89
CA SER A 77 24.77 19.45 8.51
C SER A 77 23.66 19.33 9.58
N ASP A 78 22.71 20.24 9.59
CA ASP A 78 21.51 20.15 10.44
C ASP A 78 20.41 19.33 9.76
N MET A 79 20.36 18.05 10.07
CA MET A 79 19.36 17.13 9.53
C MET A 79 17.94 17.50 9.96
N GLN A 80 17.77 18.08 11.16
CA GLN A 80 16.43 18.47 11.63
C GLN A 80 15.86 19.61 10.78
N LYS A 81 16.72 20.56 10.38
CA LYS A 81 16.33 21.60 9.43
C LYS A 81 16.00 21.02 8.06
N THR A 82 16.78 20.05 7.58
CA THR A 82 16.47 19.34 6.32
C THR A 82 15.12 18.64 6.38
N TYR A 83 14.81 17.97 7.48
CA TYR A 83 13.49 17.34 7.65
C TYR A 83 12.34 18.38 7.68
N ASP A 84 12.56 19.56 8.25
CA ASP A 84 11.55 20.63 8.22
C ASP A 84 11.27 21.06 6.76
N GLU A 85 12.31 21.19 5.93
CA GLU A 85 12.19 21.54 4.51
C GLU A 85 11.56 20.40 3.67
N LEU A 86 11.93 19.15 3.96
CA LEU A 86 11.34 17.98 3.29
C LEU A 86 9.86 17.81 3.63
N TYR A 87 9.46 18.11 4.87
CA TYR A 87 8.05 18.13 5.23
C TYR A 87 7.28 19.24 4.50
N ASP A 88 7.86 20.43 4.40
CA ASP A 88 7.26 21.52 3.63
C ASP A 88 7.06 21.11 2.16
N TYR A 89 8.09 20.50 1.54
CA TYR A 89 7.96 19.88 0.24
C TYR A 89 6.81 18.86 0.18
N ALA A 90 6.72 17.93 1.13
CA ALA A 90 5.67 16.92 1.17
C ALA A 90 4.26 17.53 1.25
N ALA A 91 4.09 18.58 2.05
CA ALA A 91 2.82 19.31 2.15
C ALA A 91 2.44 19.99 0.81
N HIS A 92 3.41 20.59 0.12
CA HIS A 92 3.19 21.19 -1.20
C HIS A 92 2.86 20.15 -2.28
N MET A 93 3.41 18.95 -2.16
CA MET A 93 3.14 17.88 -3.11
C MET A 93 1.72 17.33 -3.05
N VAL A 94 0.96 17.58 -1.98
CA VAL A 94 -0.47 17.18 -1.92
C VAL A 94 -1.24 17.69 -3.15
N TYR A 95 -0.93 18.90 -3.59
CA TYR A 95 -1.56 19.55 -4.75
C TYR A 95 -0.56 19.94 -5.83
N TYR A 96 0.68 19.41 -5.75
CA TYR A 96 1.80 19.71 -6.65
C TYR A 96 2.10 21.22 -6.72
N ASP A 97 1.93 21.93 -5.61
CA ASP A 97 2.13 23.39 -5.53
C ASP A 97 3.61 23.76 -5.46
N LEU A 98 4.36 23.37 -6.48
CA LEU A 98 5.77 23.70 -6.65
C LEU A 98 5.96 24.50 -7.93
N PRO A 99 6.86 25.52 -7.93
CA PRO A 99 7.19 26.25 -9.15
C PRO A 99 7.71 25.33 -10.26
N GLY A 100 7.17 25.48 -11.47
CA GLY A 100 7.51 24.63 -12.61
C GLY A 100 6.89 23.23 -12.60
N VAL A 101 6.00 22.95 -11.64
CA VAL A 101 5.27 21.69 -11.53
C VAL A 101 3.77 21.90 -11.55
N LYS A 102 3.26 22.86 -10.78
CA LYS A 102 1.82 23.08 -10.56
C LYS A 102 1.03 23.39 -11.83
N GLU A 103 1.67 23.95 -12.83
CA GLU A 103 1.06 24.32 -14.10
C GLU A 103 0.62 23.08 -14.90
N TYR A 104 1.22 21.94 -14.64
CA TYR A 104 0.99 20.69 -15.35
C TYR A 104 0.14 19.69 -14.56
N ALA A 105 -0.09 19.95 -13.27
CA ALA A 105 -0.92 19.09 -12.43
C ALA A 105 -2.39 19.20 -12.79
N THR A 106 -2.98 18.14 -13.35
CA THR A 106 -4.41 18.04 -13.61
C THR A 106 -5.21 17.83 -12.34
N GLN A 107 -6.53 18.05 -12.39
CA GLN A 107 -7.38 17.86 -11.21
C GLN A 107 -7.44 16.38 -10.80
N GLU A 108 -7.29 15.45 -11.74
CA GLU A 108 -7.34 14.01 -11.47
C GLU A 108 -6.15 13.53 -10.63
N VAL A 109 -4.99 14.22 -10.69
CA VAL A 109 -3.81 13.83 -9.93
C VAL A 109 -3.68 14.56 -8.60
N LYS A 110 -4.27 15.72 -8.45
CA LYS A 110 -4.23 16.52 -7.22
C LYS A 110 -4.95 15.81 -6.09
N GLY A 111 -4.29 15.66 -4.96
CA GLY A 111 -4.83 14.98 -3.79
C GLY A 111 -5.07 13.47 -3.96
N ASN A 112 -4.70 12.90 -5.09
CA ASN A 112 -4.91 11.48 -5.40
C ASN A 112 -3.77 10.62 -4.85
N TYR A 113 -3.82 10.35 -3.55
CA TYR A 113 -2.88 9.51 -2.83
C TYR A 113 -3.58 8.32 -2.21
N SER A 114 -2.89 7.18 -2.16
CA SER A 114 -3.38 5.95 -1.55
C SER A 114 -2.55 5.60 -0.33
N THR A 115 -2.92 6.12 0.84
CA THR A 115 -2.35 5.65 2.11
C THR A 115 -3.25 4.60 2.71
N SER A 116 -2.77 3.37 2.81
CA SER A 116 -3.52 2.28 3.43
C SER A 116 -3.43 2.37 4.95
N LEU A 117 -4.59 2.36 5.58
CA LEU A 117 -4.78 2.42 7.02
C LEU A 117 -5.73 1.30 7.45
N TYR A 118 -5.55 0.80 8.67
CA TYR A 118 -6.48 -0.14 9.30
C TYR A 118 -7.09 0.47 10.55
N ARG A 119 -8.41 0.46 10.62
CA ARG A 119 -9.12 0.91 11.81
C ARG A 119 -8.88 -0.10 12.94
N VAL A 120 -8.30 0.36 14.03
CA VAL A 120 -8.05 -0.44 15.25
C VAL A 120 -8.99 -0.12 16.39
N ASP A 121 -9.68 1.03 16.33
CA ASP A 121 -10.75 1.47 17.23
C ASP A 121 -11.60 2.53 16.51
N ASN A 122 -12.69 3.00 17.08
CA ASN A 122 -13.71 3.85 16.44
C ASN A 122 -13.15 4.98 15.54
N ASN A 123 -12.20 5.75 16.03
CA ASN A 123 -11.57 6.87 15.33
C ASN A 123 -10.05 6.76 15.32
N LYS A 124 -9.53 5.56 15.55
CA LYS A 124 -8.10 5.26 15.64
C LYS A 124 -7.67 4.33 14.52
N TYR A 125 -6.63 4.72 13.81
CA TYR A 125 -6.11 4.03 12.65
C TYR A 125 -4.63 3.76 12.81
N GLN A 126 -4.20 2.60 12.34
CA GLN A 126 -2.80 2.19 12.26
C GLN A 126 -2.37 2.14 10.81
N VAL A 127 -1.20 2.66 10.49
CA VAL A 127 -0.66 2.60 9.12
C VAL A 127 -0.42 1.16 8.70
N ALA A 128 -0.76 0.82 7.46
CA ALA A 128 -0.49 -0.49 6.90
C ALA A 128 1.02 -0.71 6.67
N TYR A 129 1.46 -1.97 6.71
CA TYR A 129 2.83 -2.32 6.36
C TYR A 129 3.27 -1.73 5.01
N SER A 130 2.41 -1.88 4.00
CA SER A 130 2.66 -1.41 2.62
C SER A 130 2.71 0.11 2.45
N SER A 131 2.26 0.88 3.43
CA SER A 131 2.26 2.35 3.40
C SER A 131 3.09 2.98 4.50
N THR A 132 3.78 2.17 5.30
CA THR A 132 4.57 2.69 6.43
C THR A 132 5.71 3.58 5.94
N PRO A 133 5.81 4.83 6.39
CA PRO A 133 6.84 5.73 5.89
C PRO A 133 8.23 5.30 6.31
N GLY A 134 9.15 5.30 5.35
CA GLY A 134 10.59 5.29 5.60
C GLY A 134 11.10 6.66 6.03
N THR A 135 12.41 6.79 6.21
CA THR A 135 13.03 8.08 6.54
C THR A 135 12.82 9.09 5.42
N ALA A 136 12.24 10.23 5.75
CA ALA A 136 11.80 11.28 4.81
C ALA A 136 10.72 10.85 3.80
N GLY A 137 10.19 9.63 3.92
CA GLY A 137 8.98 9.22 3.23
C GLY A 137 7.74 9.75 3.96
N PHE A 138 6.64 9.94 3.24
CA PHE A 138 5.45 10.55 3.81
C PHE A 138 4.14 9.92 3.31
N ASN A 139 3.12 10.07 4.12
CA ASN A 139 1.75 9.71 3.76
C ASN A 139 0.89 10.97 3.61
N VAL A 140 -0.05 10.90 2.69
CA VAL A 140 -1.13 11.89 2.52
C VAL A 140 -2.44 11.17 2.80
N ILE A 141 -3.11 11.57 3.86
CA ILE A 141 -4.37 10.97 4.32
C ILE A 141 -5.48 11.97 4.09
N ARG A 142 -6.40 11.64 3.19
CA ARG A 142 -7.59 12.47 2.98
C ARG A 142 -8.54 12.33 4.16
N LEU A 143 -9.00 13.46 4.69
CA LEU A 143 -9.96 13.52 5.79
C LEU A 143 -11.31 14.06 5.32
N MET A 144 -12.37 13.78 6.08
CA MET A 144 -13.64 14.49 5.94
C MET A 144 -13.39 15.98 6.12
N THR A 145 -13.88 16.81 5.21
CA THR A 145 -13.47 18.22 5.12
C THR A 145 -13.75 19.00 6.39
N SER A 146 -14.89 18.75 7.07
CA SER A 146 -15.26 19.44 8.33
C SER A 146 -15.09 20.96 8.27
N ALA A 147 -15.46 21.59 7.13
CA ALA A 147 -15.29 23.02 6.85
C ALA A 147 -15.88 23.90 7.99
N GLY A 148 -15.14 24.91 8.39
CA GLY A 148 -15.51 25.82 9.47
C GLY A 148 -15.42 25.23 10.87
N LYS A 149 -14.88 24.02 11.04
CA LYS A 149 -14.71 23.37 12.34
C LYS A 149 -13.23 23.33 12.71
N LYS A 150 -12.98 23.16 13.99
CA LYS A 150 -11.65 22.80 14.49
C LYS A 150 -11.55 21.29 14.53
N VAL A 151 -10.56 20.75 13.83
CA VAL A 151 -10.24 19.31 13.82
C VAL A 151 -8.92 19.04 14.52
N SER A 152 -8.71 17.81 14.94
CA SER A 152 -7.40 17.39 15.45
C SER A 152 -7.06 15.97 15.08
N VAL A 153 -5.75 15.72 14.93
CA VAL A 153 -5.15 14.40 14.74
C VAL A 153 -4.07 14.21 15.79
N LYS A 154 -4.26 13.23 16.67
CA LYS A 154 -3.20 12.77 17.55
C LYS A 154 -2.36 11.73 16.82
N VAL A 155 -1.06 11.88 16.86
CA VAL A 155 -0.07 10.93 16.34
C VAL A 155 0.55 10.18 17.52
N ASP A 156 0.62 8.88 17.44
CA ASP A 156 1.32 8.00 18.37
C ASP A 156 2.29 7.11 17.57
N ALA A 157 3.59 7.31 17.74
CA ALA A 157 4.60 6.43 17.15
C ALA A 157 4.48 5.00 17.70
N LEU A 158 4.64 4.03 16.83
CA LEU A 158 4.79 2.64 17.23
C LEU A 158 6.28 2.27 17.27
N ALA A 159 6.62 1.28 18.09
CA ALA A 159 7.99 0.77 18.12
C ALA A 159 8.35 0.09 16.79
N ALA A 160 9.60 0.22 16.35
CA ALA A 160 10.14 -0.57 15.25
C ALA A 160 9.95 -2.07 15.57
N GLY A 161 9.55 -2.85 14.57
CA GLY A 161 9.26 -4.27 14.74
C GLY A 161 7.98 -4.60 15.53
N SER A 162 7.14 -3.60 15.86
CA SER A 162 5.83 -3.86 16.49
C SER A 162 4.88 -4.61 15.57
N ALA A 163 3.85 -5.22 16.16
CA ALA A 163 2.84 -5.97 15.41
C ALA A 163 2.04 -5.07 14.48
N LEU A 164 1.70 -5.60 13.33
CA LEU A 164 0.78 -5.00 12.38
C LEU A 164 -0.64 -4.92 12.97
N ALA A 165 -1.48 -4.10 12.38
CA ALA A 165 -2.91 -4.13 12.67
C ALA A 165 -3.48 -5.53 12.39
N PRO A 166 -4.47 -6.00 13.15
CA PRO A 166 -4.98 -7.38 13.04
C PRO A 166 -5.46 -7.78 11.64
N LYS A 167 -5.88 -6.80 10.84
CA LYS A 167 -6.35 -7.01 9.48
C LYS A 167 -5.33 -6.68 8.40
N ASP A 168 -4.12 -6.29 8.77
CA ASP A 168 -3.06 -6.02 7.80
C ASP A 168 -2.50 -7.35 7.27
N PRO A 169 -2.57 -7.62 5.94
CA PRO A 169 -2.02 -8.84 5.38
C PRO A 169 -0.48 -8.87 5.44
N GLY A 170 0.17 -7.75 5.76
CA GLY A 170 1.62 -7.67 5.85
C GLY A 170 2.34 -8.06 4.58
N SER A 171 1.77 -7.76 3.41
CA SER A 171 2.34 -8.16 2.12
C SER A 171 3.66 -7.45 1.86
N VAL A 172 4.72 -8.22 1.65
CA VAL A 172 6.04 -7.74 1.24
C VAL A 172 6.14 -7.86 -0.28
N VAL A 173 6.44 -6.76 -0.95
CA VAL A 173 6.49 -6.70 -2.42
C VAL A 173 7.92 -6.49 -2.92
N ASN A 174 8.21 -6.92 -4.14
CA ASN A 174 9.46 -6.63 -4.84
C ASN A 174 9.35 -5.36 -5.70
N ALA A 175 10.46 -4.99 -6.36
CA ALA A 175 10.53 -3.80 -7.23
C ALA A 175 9.51 -3.79 -8.38
N ASP A 176 9.07 -4.96 -8.84
CA ASP A 176 8.07 -5.12 -9.89
C ASP A 176 6.63 -5.12 -9.34
N GLY A 177 6.47 -4.91 -8.04
CA GLY A 177 5.17 -4.94 -7.36
C GLY A 177 4.63 -6.35 -7.08
N GLY A 178 5.41 -7.39 -7.37
CA GLY A 178 5.06 -8.78 -7.05
C GLY A 178 5.20 -9.04 -5.54
N ILE A 179 4.26 -9.77 -4.95
CA ILE A 179 4.33 -10.15 -3.54
C ILE A 179 5.40 -11.23 -3.37
N VAL A 180 6.39 -10.97 -2.53
CA VAL A 180 7.52 -11.88 -2.25
C VAL A 180 7.50 -12.41 -0.82
N GLY A 181 6.57 -11.98 0.00
CA GLY A 181 6.44 -12.46 1.35
C GLY A 181 5.25 -11.86 2.09
N ALA A 182 5.10 -12.31 3.33
CA ALA A 182 4.16 -11.75 4.29
C ALA A 182 4.82 -11.68 5.66
N THR A 183 4.41 -10.72 6.46
CA THR A 183 4.92 -10.51 7.83
C THR A 183 3.78 -10.14 8.77
N LYS A 184 3.97 -10.40 10.06
CA LYS A 184 3.05 -9.95 11.12
C LYS A 184 3.56 -8.73 11.88
N ASN A 185 4.75 -8.27 11.53
CA ASN A 185 5.41 -7.15 12.19
C ASN A 185 5.99 -6.18 11.18
N TYR A 186 6.06 -4.91 11.56
CA TYR A 186 6.86 -3.93 10.83
C TYR A 186 8.35 -4.33 10.84
N ASN A 187 9.10 -3.79 9.89
CA ASN A 187 10.55 -3.99 9.88
C ASN A 187 11.17 -3.47 11.17
N ASN A 188 12.18 -4.18 11.65
CA ASN A 188 12.85 -3.84 12.90
C ASN A 188 14.16 -3.11 12.60
N GLN A 189 14.16 -1.80 12.86
CA GLN A 189 15.37 -1.01 12.84
C GLN A 189 15.98 -0.99 14.25
N SER A 190 17.27 -1.20 14.34
CA SER A 190 18.01 -1.02 15.59
C SER A 190 18.53 0.40 15.72
N ASN A 191 18.46 0.97 16.90
CA ASN A 191 19.23 2.14 17.37
C ASN A 191 18.73 3.54 17.03
N THR A 192 17.47 3.74 16.65
CA THR A 192 16.97 5.11 16.46
C THR A 192 15.56 5.27 16.99
N THR A 193 15.19 6.48 17.34
CA THR A 193 13.87 6.79 17.87
C THR A 193 12.97 7.26 16.74
N SER A 194 11.77 6.68 16.66
CA SER A 194 10.72 7.14 15.76
C SER A 194 10.38 8.60 16.07
N ASN A 195 10.30 9.41 15.04
CA ASN A 195 9.86 10.80 15.14
C ASN A 195 9.14 11.17 13.85
N PHE A 196 8.29 12.17 13.89
CA PHE A 196 7.47 12.57 12.75
C PHE A 196 7.39 14.08 12.63
N ARG A 197 7.10 14.52 11.40
CA ARG A 197 6.56 15.83 11.09
C ARG A 197 5.20 15.66 10.47
N TYR A 198 4.23 16.48 10.90
CA TYR A 198 2.85 16.32 10.47
C TYR A 198 2.06 17.62 10.56
N GLY A 199 0.99 17.71 9.78
CA GLY A 199 0.09 18.84 9.74
C GLY A 199 -1.00 18.68 8.69
N PHE A 200 -1.73 19.74 8.43
CA PHE A 200 -2.89 19.73 7.54
C PHE A 200 -2.65 20.57 6.29
N VAL A 201 -3.32 20.16 5.22
CA VAL A 201 -3.49 20.91 3.98
C VAL A 201 -4.98 20.96 3.67
N ALA A 202 -5.56 22.16 3.66
CA ALA A 202 -6.93 22.39 3.23
C ALA A 202 -6.94 22.98 1.82
N ILE A 203 -7.96 22.68 1.03
CA ILE A 203 -8.11 23.25 -0.31
C ILE A 203 -9.24 24.26 -0.29
N VAL A 204 -8.90 25.50 -0.64
CA VAL A 204 -9.82 26.64 -0.72
C VAL A 204 -9.73 27.24 -2.12
N ASP A 205 -10.85 27.31 -2.82
CA ASP A 205 -10.90 27.80 -4.21
C ASP A 205 -9.85 27.12 -5.13
N GLY A 206 -9.62 25.82 -4.92
CA GLY A 206 -8.67 25.03 -5.69
C GLY A 206 -7.19 25.27 -5.32
N ASN A 207 -6.90 26.05 -4.27
CA ASN A 207 -5.54 26.34 -3.81
C ASN A 207 -5.30 25.72 -2.43
N PRO A 208 -4.09 25.19 -2.19
CA PRO A 208 -3.74 24.65 -0.90
C PRO A 208 -3.50 25.75 0.15
N VAL A 209 -3.99 25.51 1.37
CA VAL A 209 -3.76 26.31 2.56
C VAL A 209 -3.17 25.41 3.62
N TYR A 210 -2.00 25.77 4.11
CA TYR A 210 -1.20 24.91 4.99
C TYR A 210 -1.38 25.29 6.46
N SER A 211 -1.48 24.29 7.34
CA SER A 211 -1.37 24.49 8.77
C SER A 211 0.09 24.71 9.20
N ALA A 212 0.30 25.14 10.43
CA ALA A 212 1.62 25.01 11.05
C ALA A 212 2.00 23.52 11.15
N MET A 213 3.30 23.24 10.93
CA MET A 213 3.88 21.92 11.12
C MET A 213 3.97 21.62 12.63
N SER A 214 3.56 20.39 12.98
CA SER A 214 3.83 19.77 14.28
C SER A 214 4.95 18.73 14.14
N LYS A 215 5.63 18.41 15.23
CA LYS A 215 6.68 17.39 15.24
C LYS A 215 6.76 16.67 16.59
N GLY A 216 7.14 15.41 16.55
CA GLY A 216 7.30 14.56 17.72
C GLY A 216 6.94 13.11 17.43
N ALA A 217 7.38 12.21 18.30
CA ALA A 217 6.96 10.80 18.30
C ALA A 217 5.49 10.67 18.74
N GLU A 218 5.06 11.56 19.64
CA GLU A 218 3.69 11.67 20.12
C GLU A 218 3.27 13.14 20.13
N GLY A 219 2.02 13.40 19.80
CA GLY A 219 1.50 14.77 19.86
C GLY A 219 0.19 14.92 19.10
N THR A 220 -0.43 16.08 19.26
CA THR A 220 -1.70 16.42 18.60
C THR A 220 -1.51 17.66 17.74
N ALA A 221 -1.73 17.53 16.44
CA ALA A 221 -1.96 18.67 15.57
C ALA A 221 -3.43 19.06 15.61
N SER A 222 -3.71 20.36 15.67
CA SER A 222 -5.06 20.91 15.58
C SER A 222 -5.11 21.98 14.48
N TYR A 223 -6.22 22.04 13.78
CA TYR A 223 -6.39 22.97 12.68
C TYR A 223 -7.81 23.54 12.63
N ASP A 224 -7.91 24.85 12.54
CA ASP A 224 -9.17 25.54 12.27
C ASP A 224 -9.38 25.52 10.75
N VAL A 225 -10.20 24.57 10.29
CA VAL A 225 -10.43 24.37 8.86
C VAL A 225 -11.17 25.57 8.26
N PRO A 226 -10.69 26.18 7.17
CA PRO A 226 -11.38 27.28 6.52
C PRO A 226 -12.85 26.93 6.21
N ALA A 227 -13.75 27.88 6.36
CA ALA A 227 -15.19 27.66 6.18
C ALA A 227 -15.57 27.33 4.72
N ASP A 228 -14.73 27.71 3.78
CA ASP A 228 -14.83 27.50 2.33
C ASP A 228 -13.93 26.39 1.81
N ALA A 229 -13.32 25.61 2.71
CA ALA A 229 -12.52 24.46 2.32
C ALA A 229 -13.38 23.40 1.62
N SER A 230 -12.91 22.94 0.46
CA SER A 230 -13.52 21.86 -0.32
C SER A 230 -12.93 20.48 0.02
N GLU A 231 -11.67 20.43 0.46
CA GLU A 231 -10.95 19.21 0.81
C GLU A 231 -10.02 19.43 2.00
N LEU A 232 -9.70 18.36 2.69
CA LEU A 232 -8.80 18.37 3.84
C LEU A 232 -7.90 17.13 3.80
N TYR A 233 -6.61 17.35 4.00
CA TYR A 233 -5.60 16.30 4.05
C TYR A 233 -4.77 16.42 5.32
N PHE A 234 -4.34 15.28 5.83
CA PHE A 234 -3.31 15.18 6.88
C PHE A 234 -2.06 14.59 6.26
N VAL A 235 -0.94 15.27 6.41
CA VAL A 235 0.37 14.85 5.92
C VAL A 235 1.23 14.43 7.09
N ILE A 236 1.85 13.27 7.02
CA ILE A 236 2.77 12.76 8.05
C ILE A 236 4.01 12.16 7.40
N MET A 237 5.18 12.56 7.87
CA MET A 237 6.50 12.15 7.35
C MET A 237 7.31 11.49 8.46
N GLY A 238 7.97 10.37 8.14
CA GLY A 238 8.93 9.71 9.03
C GLY A 238 10.24 10.49 9.11
N THR A 239 10.58 10.98 10.30
CA THR A 239 11.77 11.82 10.52
C THR A 239 12.50 11.42 11.80
N PRO A 240 13.17 10.24 11.79
CA PRO A 240 13.83 9.71 12.97
C PRO A 240 14.90 10.64 13.52
N ASP A 241 15.25 10.49 14.81
CA ASP A 241 16.28 11.31 15.45
C ASP A 241 17.66 11.10 14.83
N THR A 242 17.92 9.90 14.34
CA THR A 242 19.15 9.56 13.63
C THR A 242 18.84 9.22 12.19
N TYR A 243 19.49 9.90 11.27
CA TYR A 243 19.42 9.59 9.85
C TYR A 243 20.33 8.41 9.53
N ASN A 244 19.76 7.38 8.91
CA ASN A 244 20.49 6.23 8.37
C ASN A 244 20.30 6.16 6.86
N ARG A 245 21.34 5.76 6.15
CA ARG A 245 21.24 5.48 4.72
C ARG A 245 20.48 4.20 4.49
N VAL A 246 19.56 4.20 3.55
CA VAL A 246 18.87 3.00 3.09
C VAL A 246 19.74 2.30 2.05
N PRO A 247 19.94 0.98 2.13
CA PRO A 247 20.62 0.22 1.08
C PRO A 247 19.86 0.33 -0.24
N TRP A 248 20.59 0.33 -1.34
CA TRP A 248 20.01 0.20 -2.68
C TRP A 248 20.12 -1.26 -3.12
N ASP A 249 19.14 -2.10 -2.78
CA ASP A 249 19.25 -3.54 -2.97
C ASP A 249 17.95 -4.28 -3.31
N GLU A 250 16.86 -3.59 -3.52
CA GLU A 250 15.53 -4.15 -3.85
C GLU A 250 14.98 -5.12 -2.78
N THR A 251 15.44 -5.00 -1.53
CA THR A 251 15.06 -5.87 -0.42
C THR A 251 14.20 -5.14 0.61
N GLU A 252 12.88 -5.19 0.45
CA GLU A 252 11.91 -4.55 1.34
C GLU A 252 12.13 -4.81 2.85
N LYS A 253 12.61 -6.00 3.21
CA LYS A 253 12.73 -6.40 4.62
C LYS A 253 13.79 -5.66 5.42
N ASN A 254 14.73 -5.00 4.75
CA ASN A 254 15.78 -4.21 5.41
C ASN A 254 15.52 -2.71 5.34
N ASP A 255 14.43 -2.29 4.69
CA ASP A 255 14.04 -0.90 4.62
C ASP A 255 13.56 -0.40 5.99
N GLU A 256 13.91 0.84 6.27
CA GLU A 256 13.38 1.49 7.46
C GLU A 256 11.89 1.75 7.34
N GLN A 257 11.17 1.44 8.39
CA GLN A 257 9.76 1.71 8.55
C GLN A 257 9.49 2.42 9.87
N TRP A 258 8.82 3.57 9.81
CA TRP A 258 8.41 4.35 10.97
C TRP A 258 6.91 4.21 11.16
N PRO A 259 6.45 3.15 11.86
CA PRO A 259 5.03 2.90 12.02
C PRO A 259 4.40 3.87 13.02
N TYR A 260 3.14 4.19 12.78
CA TYR A 260 2.38 5.09 13.62
C TYR A 260 0.90 4.70 13.70
N MET A 261 0.24 5.23 14.73
CA MET A 261 -1.22 5.32 14.79
C MET A 261 -1.64 6.78 14.75
N ILE A 262 -2.82 7.04 14.20
CA ILE A 262 -3.50 8.33 14.32
C ILE A 262 -4.84 8.13 15.02
N THR A 263 -5.22 9.12 15.83
CA THR A 263 -6.58 9.25 16.38
C THR A 263 -7.16 10.57 15.90
N VAL A 264 -8.26 10.50 15.14
CA VAL A 264 -8.91 11.68 14.57
C VAL A 264 -10.04 12.17 15.47
N SER A 265 -10.25 13.48 15.52
CA SER A 265 -11.32 14.11 16.31
C SER A 265 -11.94 15.26 15.52
N ASP A 266 -13.28 15.33 15.55
CA ASP A 266 -14.11 16.28 14.81
C ASP A 266 -13.98 16.18 13.28
N THR A 267 -13.41 15.09 12.80
CA THR A 267 -13.28 14.64 11.42
C THR A 267 -13.14 13.12 11.41
N ASP A 268 -13.05 12.51 10.21
CA ASP A 268 -12.71 11.10 10.04
C ASP A 268 -11.91 10.91 8.74
N VAL A 269 -11.36 9.74 8.52
CA VAL A 269 -10.73 9.39 7.24
C VAL A 269 -11.81 9.37 6.15
N TYR A 270 -11.55 10.13 5.07
CA TYR A 270 -12.52 10.27 3.98
C TYR A 270 -12.71 8.93 3.26
N ASP A 271 -13.97 8.56 3.01
CA ASP A 271 -14.35 7.36 2.27
C ASP A 271 -13.65 6.07 2.74
N TYR A 272 -13.43 5.99 4.06
CA TYR A 272 -12.80 4.81 4.64
C TYR A 272 -13.75 3.61 4.56
N ASN A 273 -13.29 2.60 3.84
CA ASN A 273 -13.93 1.30 3.80
C ASN A 273 -13.10 0.30 4.59
N GLU A 274 -13.74 -0.43 5.49
CA GLU A 274 -13.08 -1.52 6.22
C GLU A 274 -12.66 -2.59 5.22
N PRO A 275 -11.35 -2.90 5.09
CA PRO A 275 -10.93 -3.88 4.12
C PRO A 275 -11.51 -5.26 4.46
N GLU A 276 -12.12 -5.87 3.49
CA GLU A 276 -12.52 -7.28 3.55
C GLU A 276 -11.27 -8.14 3.34
N LEU A 277 -10.92 -8.89 4.36
CA LEU A 277 -9.74 -9.76 4.35
C LEU A 277 -10.14 -11.20 4.59
N PRO A 278 -9.34 -12.16 4.11
CA PRO A 278 -9.51 -13.55 4.48
C PRO A 278 -9.41 -13.71 6.00
N VAL A 279 -10.36 -14.46 6.56
CA VAL A 279 -10.31 -14.87 7.97
C VAL A 279 -9.78 -16.29 8.03
N TYR A 280 -8.67 -16.47 8.72
CA TYR A 280 -8.00 -17.76 8.91
C TYR A 280 -8.37 -18.33 10.27
N GLU A 281 -8.97 -19.50 10.29
CA GLU A 281 -9.36 -20.21 11.49
C GLU A 281 -8.70 -21.58 11.52
N LYS A 282 -7.68 -21.77 12.37
CA LYS A 282 -7.03 -23.05 12.57
C LYS A 282 -7.94 -23.96 13.42
N VAL A 283 -8.53 -24.97 12.78
CA VAL A 283 -9.42 -25.94 13.44
C VAL A 283 -8.60 -26.95 14.23
N ASP A 284 -7.54 -27.48 13.64
CA ASP A 284 -6.60 -28.44 14.27
C ASP A 284 -5.22 -28.34 13.60
N ALA A 285 -4.35 -29.30 13.87
CA ALA A 285 -3.00 -29.32 13.31
C ALA A 285 -2.95 -29.47 11.78
N ASN A 286 -4.00 -30.05 11.19
CA ASN A 286 -4.06 -30.42 9.78
C ASN A 286 -5.17 -29.70 9.02
N THR A 287 -5.96 -28.86 9.70
CA THR A 287 -7.14 -28.22 9.10
C THR A 287 -7.17 -26.74 9.46
N MET A 288 -7.27 -25.89 8.44
CA MET A 288 -7.49 -24.47 8.57
C MET A 288 -8.66 -24.07 7.65
N ASN A 289 -9.62 -23.36 8.19
CA ASN A 289 -10.66 -22.70 7.40
C ASN A 289 -10.21 -21.31 6.99
N VAL A 290 -10.49 -20.95 5.77
CA VAL A 290 -10.29 -19.59 5.25
C VAL A 290 -11.61 -19.08 4.72
N SER A 291 -12.09 -17.97 5.23
CA SER A 291 -13.31 -17.31 4.78
C SER A 291 -12.98 -15.96 4.18
N TYR A 292 -13.54 -15.66 3.02
CA TYR A 292 -13.33 -14.41 2.30
C TYR A 292 -14.58 -13.99 1.54
N ASN A 293 -14.90 -12.70 1.58
CA ASN A 293 -16.00 -12.13 0.81
C ASN A 293 -15.42 -11.35 -0.39
N VAL A 294 -15.97 -11.60 -1.56
CA VAL A 294 -15.69 -10.84 -2.78
C VAL A 294 -16.97 -10.14 -3.21
N VAL A 295 -16.90 -8.83 -3.39
CA VAL A 295 -18.02 -8.07 -3.95
C VAL A 295 -17.88 -8.02 -5.46
N ILE A 296 -18.91 -8.44 -6.16
CA ILE A 296 -18.96 -8.51 -7.62
C ILE A 296 -20.08 -7.61 -8.11
N ASP A 297 -19.82 -6.78 -9.11
CA ASP A 297 -20.88 -6.05 -9.81
C ASP A 297 -21.67 -7.03 -10.69
N PRO A 298 -22.96 -7.26 -10.43
CA PRO A 298 -23.74 -8.19 -11.21
C PRO A 298 -23.96 -7.74 -12.66
N SER A 299 -23.79 -6.46 -12.96
CA SER A 299 -23.91 -5.91 -14.32
C SER A 299 -22.62 -6.07 -15.13
N ASP A 300 -21.51 -6.41 -14.51
CA ASP A 300 -20.26 -6.65 -15.21
C ASP A 300 -20.37 -7.95 -16.04
N GLU A 301 -20.15 -7.84 -17.34
CA GLU A 301 -20.18 -8.96 -18.28
C GLU A 301 -18.84 -9.70 -18.38
N ASP A 302 -17.78 -9.18 -17.75
CA ASP A 302 -16.47 -9.80 -17.74
C ASP A 302 -16.47 -11.12 -16.94
N TRP A 303 -15.72 -12.10 -17.45
CA TRP A 303 -15.62 -13.40 -16.81
C TRP A 303 -14.83 -13.36 -15.51
N SER A 304 -13.75 -12.62 -15.48
CA SER A 304 -12.90 -12.50 -14.29
C SER A 304 -13.42 -11.41 -13.39
N VAL A 305 -13.82 -11.76 -12.19
CA VAL A 305 -14.45 -10.84 -11.23
C VAL A 305 -13.66 -10.66 -9.95
N GLY A 306 -12.56 -11.36 -9.79
CA GLY A 306 -11.70 -11.19 -8.63
C GLY A 306 -10.59 -12.23 -8.53
N ALA A 307 -9.61 -11.93 -7.73
CA ALA A 307 -8.58 -12.87 -7.33
C ALA A 307 -8.37 -12.75 -5.82
N LEU A 308 -8.25 -13.88 -5.15
CA LEU A 308 -7.79 -13.99 -3.78
C LEU A 308 -6.33 -14.41 -3.82
N ASN A 309 -5.46 -13.56 -3.29
CA ASN A 309 -4.08 -13.96 -3.06
C ASN A 309 -4.00 -14.71 -1.73
N LEU A 310 -3.63 -15.98 -1.79
CA LEU A 310 -3.53 -16.85 -0.62
C LEU A 310 -2.22 -16.71 0.14
N MET A 311 -1.36 -15.82 -0.32
CA MET A 311 -0.09 -15.56 0.32
C MET A 311 -0.31 -14.76 1.58
N SER A 312 -0.29 -15.45 2.71
CA SER A 312 -0.39 -14.84 4.03
C SER A 312 0.59 -15.48 4.99
N ALA A 313 0.88 -14.77 6.06
CA ALA A 313 1.72 -15.31 7.14
C ALA A 313 1.06 -16.53 7.80
N GLU A 314 -0.27 -16.55 7.87
CA GLU A 314 -1.06 -17.66 8.41
C GLU A 314 -0.92 -18.93 7.56
N MET A 315 -0.95 -18.79 6.23
CA MET A 315 -0.76 -19.91 5.31
C MET A 315 0.68 -20.45 5.39
N CYS A 316 1.68 -19.57 5.39
CA CYS A 316 3.08 -19.96 5.56
C CYS A 316 3.30 -20.70 6.89
N GLU A 317 2.74 -20.19 7.98
CA GLU A 317 2.82 -20.83 9.30
C GLU A 317 2.12 -22.20 9.33
N PHE A 318 0.94 -22.29 8.70
CA PHE A 318 0.16 -23.53 8.66
C PHE A 318 0.89 -24.64 7.91
N PHE A 319 1.50 -24.34 6.77
CA PHE A 319 2.25 -25.31 5.98
C PHE A 319 3.72 -25.47 6.44
N GLY A 320 4.18 -24.64 7.38
CA GLY A 320 5.54 -24.71 7.93
C GLY A 320 6.63 -24.31 6.92
N VAL A 321 6.32 -23.40 6.01
CA VAL A 321 7.21 -22.93 4.95
C VAL A 321 7.30 -21.40 4.95
N ASP A 322 8.33 -20.86 4.31
CA ASP A 322 8.37 -19.46 3.98
C ASP A 322 7.55 -19.16 2.70
N PHE A 323 7.54 -17.91 2.30
CA PHE A 323 6.79 -17.47 1.13
C PHE A 323 7.21 -18.18 -0.18
N ALA A 324 8.51 -18.30 -0.43
CA ALA A 324 9.01 -19.00 -1.61
C ALA A 324 8.61 -20.48 -1.56
N GLY A 325 8.74 -21.10 -0.39
CA GLY A 325 8.32 -22.47 -0.16
C GLY A 325 6.82 -22.68 -0.36
N LEU A 326 5.98 -21.73 0.07
CA LEU A 326 4.53 -21.82 -0.20
C LEU A 326 4.22 -21.73 -1.69
N SER A 327 4.88 -20.83 -2.42
CA SER A 327 4.74 -20.72 -3.87
C SER A 327 5.17 -22.01 -4.57
N ASP A 328 6.27 -22.61 -4.16
CA ASP A 328 6.78 -23.87 -4.72
C ASP A 328 5.85 -25.07 -4.43
N LEU A 329 5.14 -25.04 -3.30
CA LEU A 329 4.18 -26.09 -2.95
C LEU A 329 2.89 -25.99 -3.76
N MET A 330 2.50 -24.79 -4.23
CA MET A 330 1.27 -24.64 -5.01
C MET A 330 1.38 -25.41 -6.32
N LEU A 331 0.29 -26.08 -6.67
CA LEU A 331 0.19 -26.77 -7.95
C LEU A 331 0.06 -25.74 -9.08
N GLU A 332 0.98 -25.77 -10.03
CA GLU A 332 0.85 -24.95 -11.23
C GLU A 332 -0.21 -25.50 -12.18
N PRO A 333 -1.02 -24.62 -12.83
CA PRO A 333 -1.96 -25.04 -13.83
C PRO A 333 -1.23 -25.64 -15.05
N ILE A 334 -1.52 -26.88 -15.36
CA ILE A 334 -1.10 -27.49 -16.60
C ILE A 334 -2.30 -27.45 -17.56
N LEU A 335 -2.21 -26.57 -18.54
CA LEU A 335 -3.20 -26.53 -19.62
C LEU A 335 -2.98 -27.73 -20.56
N GLY A 336 -4.02 -28.60 -20.68
CA GLY A 336 -4.02 -29.72 -21.61
C GLY A 336 -4.22 -31.09 -20.92
N GLU A 337 -4.19 -32.17 -21.68
CA GLU A 337 -4.53 -33.56 -21.30
C GLU A 337 -3.56 -34.24 -20.31
N GLN A 338 -2.76 -33.53 -19.57
CA GLN A 338 -1.76 -34.12 -18.71
C GLN A 338 -2.28 -34.40 -17.29
N VAL A 339 -1.99 -35.60 -16.81
CA VAL A 339 -2.20 -35.99 -15.42
C VAL A 339 -1.35 -35.11 -14.53
N VAL A 340 -2.01 -34.34 -13.69
CA VAL A 340 -1.36 -33.47 -12.72
C VAL A 340 -0.72 -34.34 -11.63
N LYS A 341 0.59 -34.20 -11.42
CA LYS A 341 1.25 -34.75 -10.24
C LYS A 341 0.85 -33.94 -9.01
N THR A 342 0.08 -34.53 -8.13
CA THR A 342 -0.39 -33.88 -6.90
C THR A 342 0.51 -34.15 -5.69
N GLU A 343 1.30 -35.22 -5.73
CA GLU A 343 2.19 -35.62 -4.63
C GLU A 343 3.22 -34.53 -4.33
N GLY A 344 3.27 -34.07 -3.09
CA GLY A 344 4.15 -32.99 -2.63
C GLY A 344 3.69 -31.61 -3.06
N LYS A 345 2.42 -31.44 -3.44
CA LYS A 345 1.84 -30.16 -3.83
C LYS A 345 0.58 -29.84 -3.03
N ILE A 346 0.27 -28.55 -2.92
CA ILE A 346 -1.03 -28.07 -2.44
C ILE A 346 -1.98 -28.04 -3.62
N VAL A 347 -3.03 -28.81 -3.52
CA VAL A 347 -4.06 -28.96 -4.55
C VAL A 347 -5.36 -28.34 -4.06
N VAL A 348 -6.07 -27.66 -4.94
CA VAL A 348 -7.38 -27.10 -4.62
C VAL A 348 -8.48 -28.06 -5.04
N PHE A 349 -9.34 -28.40 -4.11
CA PHE A 349 -10.55 -29.16 -4.32
C PHE A 349 -11.78 -28.30 -4.07
N ASN A 350 -12.94 -28.78 -4.51
CA ASN A 350 -14.23 -28.28 -4.08
C ASN A 350 -14.93 -29.30 -3.19
N ARG A 351 -15.98 -28.91 -2.48
CA ARG A 351 -16.83 -29.79 -1.72
C ARG A 351 -18.08 -30.14 -2.54
N ASN A 352 -18.43 -31.40 -2.50
CA ASN A 352 -19.75 -31.88 -2.95
C ASN A 352 -20.83 -31.49 -1.92
N ALA A 353 -22.11 -31.67 -2.31
CA ALA A 353 -23.24 -31.37 -1.44
C ALA A 353 -23.24 -32.19 -0.14
N ASP A 354 -22.66 -33.38 -0.16
CA ASP A 354 -22.53 -34.28 1.00
C ASP A 354 -21.32 -33.94 1.90
N GLY A 355 -20.55 -32.94 1.53
CA GLY A 355 -19.36 -32.51 2.25
C GLY A 355 -18.06 -33.25 1.90
N SER A 356 -18.11 -34.26 1.05
CA SER A 356 -16.91 -34.91 0.52
C SER A 356 -16.15 -34.01 -0.44
N LEU A 357 -14.87 -34.31 -0.68
CA LEU A 357 -14.11 -33.62 -1.71
C LEU A 357 -14.56 -34.04 -3.09
N ALA A 358 -14.79 -33.09 -3.98
CA ALA A 358 -15.08 -33.37 -5.38
C ALA A 358 -13.80 -33.87 -6.08
N ASP A 359 -13.97 -34.76 -7.05
CA ASP A 359 -12.87 -35.20 -7.89
C ASP A 359 -12.25 -33.99 -8.63
N MET A 360 -10.94 -33.93 -8.66
CA MET A 360 -10.22 -32.87 -9.36
C MET A 360 -10.47 -33.01 -10.88
N PRO A 361 -10.79 -31.92 -11.58
CA PRO A 361 -10.95 -31.95 -13.02
C PRO A 361 -9.66 -32.40 -13.74
N THR A 362 -9.80 -33.28 -14.73
CA THR A 362 -8.66 -33.85 -15.46
C THR A 362 -8.01 -32.87 -16.47
N ALA A 363 -8.73 -31.82 -16.84
CA ALA A 363 -8.34 -30.90 -17.90
C ALA A 363 -8.05 -29.46 -17.41
N ASN A 364 -8.32 -29.16 -16.12
CA ASN A 364 -8.24 -27.80 -15.58
C ASN A 364 -8.11 -27.88 -14.06
N ILE A 365 -7.39 -26.99 -13.43
CA ILE A 365 -7.34 -26.88 -11.96
C ILE A 365 -8.38 -25.89 -11.46
N GLY A 366 -9.59 -26.02 -11.94
CA GLY A 366 -10.70 -25.17 -11.56
C GLY A 366 -11.98 -25.94 -11.44
N TYR A 367 -12.95 -25.34 -10.82
CA TYR A 367 -14.25 -25.93 -10.59
C TYR A 367 -15.36 -25.00 -11.06
N TRP A 368 -16.31 -25.58 -11.76
CA TRP A 368 -17.61 -24.99 -11.96
C TRP A 368 -18.49 -25.30 -10.73
N VAL A 369 -19.14 -24.24 -10.21
CA VAL A 369 -19.94 -24.35 -9.00
C VAL A 369 -21.31 -23.70 -9.16
N THR A 370 -22.29 -24.25 -8.46
CA THR A 370 -23.62 -23.65 -8.29
C THR A 370 -23.56 -22.47 -7.31
N ALA A 371 -24.65 -21.73 -7.16
CA ALA A 371 -24.75 -20.58 -6.26
C ALA A 371 -24.47 -20.92 -4.78
N ASP A 372 -24.69 -22.15 -4.36
CA ASP A 372 -24.40 -22.65 -3.00
C ASP A 372 -22.96 -23.20 -2.83
N GLY A 373 -22.16 -23.13 -3.91
CA GLY A 373 -20.74 -23.51 -3.91
C GLY A 373 -20.49 -25.01 -4.10
N THR A 374 -21.47 -25.81 -4.52
CA THR A 374 -21.26 -27.23 -4.83
C THR A 374 -20.68 -27.39 -6.24
N ALA A 375 -19.83 -28.42 -6.43
CA ALA A 375 -19.30 -28.74 -7.74
C ALA A 375 -20.42 -29.13 -8.73
N ALA A 376 -20.32 -28.57 -9.93
CA ALA A 376 -21.37 -28.71 -10.95
C ALA A 376 -20.76 -28.86 -12.35
N SER A 377 -21.59 -29.25 -13.29
CA SER A 377 -21.23 -29.18 -14.70
C SER A 377 -21.30 -27.73 -15.21
N TYR A 378 -20.65 -27.45 -16.34
CA TYR A 378 -20.73 -26.12 -16.97
C TYR A 378 -22.19 -25.68 -17.21
N GLY A 379 -23.07 -26.58 -17.58
CA GLY A 379 -24.47 -26.25 -17.84
C GLY A 379 -25.26 -25.81 -16.62
N GLU A 380 -24.90 -26.33 -15.45
CA GLU A 380 -25.58 -26.12 -14.17
C GLU A 380 -24.89 -25.05 -13.28
N SER A 381 -23.69 -24.64 -13.66
CA SER A 381 -22.90 -23.70 -12.87
C SER A 381 -23.26 -22.25 -13.15
N GLU A 382 -22.96 -21.39 -12.21
CA GLU A 382 -23.08 -19.94 -12.32
C GLU A 382 -21.73 -19.26 -12.23
N ILE A 383 -20.82 -19.80 -11.43
CA ILE A 383 -19.48 -19.31 -11.17
C ILE A 383 -18.45 -20.42 -11.33
N TYR A 384 -17.20 -20.01 -11.50
CA TYR A 384 -16.08 -20.95 -11.43
C TYR A 384 -14.92 -20.31 -10.65
N TYR A 385 -13.99 -21.14 -10.22
CA TYR A 385 -12.71 -20.70 -9.73
C TYR A 385 -11.59 -21.64 -10.15
N GLU A 386 -10.40 -21.10 -10.26
CA GLU A 386 -9.18 -21.84 -10.56
C GLU A 386 -8.00 -21.27 -9.80
N THR A 387 -6.97 -22.07 -9.60
CA THR A 387 -5.71 -21.62 -9.03
C THR A 387 -4.68 -21.35 -10.11
N SER A 388 -3.97 -20.24 -9.98
CA SER A 388 -2.78 -19.93 -10.72
C SER A 388 -1.67 -19.61 -9.72
N GLY A 389 -0.84 -20.60 -9.42
CA GLY A 389 0.10 -20.51 -8.31
C GLY A 389 -0.63 -20.20 -7.00
N ILE A 390 -0.23 -19.14 -6.32
CA ILE A 390 -0.81 -18.70 -5.04
C ILE A 390 -2.13 -17.91 -5.19
N ASN A 391 -2.54 -17.62 -6.41
CA ASN A 391 -3.77 -16.87 -6.65
C ASN A 391 -4.92 -17.82 -6.91
N LEU A 392 -6.06 -17.54 -6.28
CA LEU A 392 -7.35 -18.11 -6.60
C LEU A 392 -8.10 -17.11 -7.47
N THR A 393 -8.28 -17.43 -8.75
CA THR A 393 -9.05 -16.60 -9.67
C THR A 393 -10.51 -17.01 -9.62
N LEU A 394 -11.39 -16.03 -9.52
CA LEU A 394 -12.83 -16.18 -9.46
C LEU A 394 -13.45 -15.66 -10.76
N GLY A 395 -14.38 -16.42 -11.32
CA GLY A 395 -15.10 -16.07 -12.53
C GLY A 395 -16.60 -16.31 -12.42
N LYS A 396 -17.38 -15.60 -13.24
CA LYS A 396 -18.82 -15.80 -13.37
C LYS A 396 -19.23 -15.96 -14.83
N LYS A 397 -20.37 -16.58 -15.07
CA LYS A 397 -20.95 -16.66 -16.41
C LYS A 397 -21.79 -15.42 -16.69
N GLY A 398 -21.25 -14.46 -17.46
CA GLY A 398 -21.99 -13.27 -17.87
C GLY A 398 -22.65 -12.54 -16.69
N ALA A 399 -23.82 -11.99 -16.90
CA ALA A 399 -24.61 -11.34 -15.85
C ALA A 399 -25.32 -12.39 -14.98
N VAL A 400 -24.58 -12.98 -14.04
CA VAL A 400 -25.08 -13.94 -13.06
C VAL A 400 -25.32 -13.26 -11.74
N GLY A 401 -26.43 -13.59 -11.09
CA GLY A 401 -26.85 -13.02 -9.83
C GLY A 401 -27.61 -11.70 -9.96
N ALA A 402 -28.25 -11.29 -8.89
CA ALA A 402 -28.92 -10.00 -8.76
C ALA A 402 -28.28 -9.19 -7.65
N ALA A 403 -28.50 -7.89 -7.66
CA ALA A 403 -28.01 -7.02 -6.59
C ALA A 403 -28.49 -7.50 -5.22
N GLY A 404 -27.55 -7.74 -4.31
CA GLY A 404 -27.83 -8.26 -2.97
C GLY A 404 -27.86 -9.78 -2.84
N GLU A 405 -27.67 -10.54 -3.91
CA GLU A 405 -27.47 -11.99 -3.81
C GLU A 405 -26.06 -12.33 -3.32
N THR A 406 -25.97 -13.43 -2.63
CA THR A 406 -24.69 -14.00 -2.16
C THR A 406 -24.49 -15.35 -2.81
N LEU A 407 -23.38 -15.47 -3.53
CA LEU A 407 -22.91 -16.74 -4.06
C LEU A 407 -21.79 -17.25 -3.15
N THR A 408 -21.82 -18.54 -2.82
CA THR A 408 -20.83 -19.13 -1.92
C THR A 408 -19.91 -20.06 -2.70
N MET A 409 -18.60 -19.93 -2.49
CA MET A 409 -17.59 -20.87 -2.98
C MET A 409 -16.94 -21.56 -1.80
N ARG A 410 -16.52 -22.81 -2.00
CA ARG A 410 -15.94 -23.64 -0.93
C ARG A 410 -14.67 -24.35 -1.39
N PRO A 411 -13.64 -23.61 -1.84
CA PRO A 411 -12.37 -24.22 -2.19
C PRO A 411 -11.71 -24.84 -0.95
N VAL A 412 -11.08 -25.98 -1.13
CA VAL A 412 -10.36 -26.69 -0.08
C VAL A 412 -8.94 -26.96 -0.55
N TYR A 413 -7.98 -26.43 0.17
CA TYR A 413 -6.55 -26.61 -0.12
C TYR A 413 -6.05 -27.83 0.62
N VAL A 414 -5.53 -28.79 -0.11
CA VAL A 414 -5.03 -30.05 0.45
C VAL A 414 -3.59 -30.24 0.01
N TYR A 415 -2.69 -30.41 0.99
CA TYR A 415 -1.35 -30.88 0.72
C TYR A 415 -1.38 -32.41 0.64
N THR A 416 -0.98 -32.97 -0.49
CA THR A 416 -1.06 -34.40 -0.78
C THR A 416 0.29 -35.09 -0.73
#